data_1f15cd3c17824f1e6ed7c69cb53bd160
#
_entry.id   1f15cd3c17824f1e6ed7c69cb53bd160
#
_cell.length_a   1.000
_cell.length_b   1.000
_cell.length_c   1.000
_cell.angle_alpha   90.00
_cell.angle_beta   90.00
_cell.angle_gamma   90.00
#
_symmetry.space_group_name_H-M   'P 1'
#
loop_
_entity.id
_entity.type
_entity.pdbx_description
1 polymer ?
#
loop_
_entity_poly.entity_id
_entity_poly.type
_entity_poly.pdbx_seq_one_letter_code
_entity_poly.pdbx_strand_id
1 'polypeptide(L)'
;YPKFLNMSSKKVVLDLIDGLILDQKSILFKKEEELIRYSYHVAGTVGIMMCDALKCNNDLAKSFAIDLGIAMQLTNIARDVLEDAKMGRRYLPGSWIQNISPKEIVLAAKTNDLKKIHIISKGIKKLLNLAEQYYLSGEKGFTFLPFNTRIAISVASGVYREIGVQLE
;
A
#
# COMPACT_ATOMS: atom_id res chain seq x y z
N TYR A 1 -27.87 -1.70 -13.42
CA TYR A 1 -26.66 -1.92 -12.62
C TYR A 1 -25.94 -3.19 -13.04
N PRO A 2 -24.62 -3.27 -12.99
CA PRO A 2 -23.88 -3.97 -14.01
C PRO A 2 -23.90 -5.49 -13.83
N LYS A 3 -24.25 -6.18 -14.91
CA LYS A 3 -24.05 -7.61 -15.15
C LYS A 3 -22.56 -8.02 -15.22
N PHE A 4 -21.64 -7.15 -14.75
CA PHE A 4 -20.20 -7.33 -14.89
C PHE A 4 -19.52 -7.95 -13.66
N LEU A 5 -20.23 -8.07 -12.53
CA LEU A 5 -19.69 -8.69 -11.33
C LEU A 5 -20.03 -10.17 -11.30
N ASN A 6 -19.09 -11.03 -11.68
CA ASN A 6 -19.17 -12.44 -11.36
C ASN A 6 -18.95 -12.66 -9.85
N MET A 7 -19.16 -13.86 -9.32
CA MET A 7 -19.01 -14.12 -7.87
C MET A 7 -17.60 -13.82 -7.33
N SER A 8 -16.56 -13.96 -8.14
CA SER A 8 -15.19 -13.62 -7.79
C SER A 8 -15.02 -12.10 -7.57
N SER A 9 -15.60 -11.31 -8.47
CA SER A 9 -15.60 -9.84 -8.35
C SER A 9 -16.38 -9.35 -7.14
N LYS A 10 -17.46 -10.02 -6.72
CA LYS A 10 -18.22 -9.64 -5.52
C LYS A 10 -17.38 -9.75 -4.25
N LYS A 11 -16.63 -10.84 -4.09
CA LYS A 11 -15.74 -11.01 -2.94
C LYS A 11 -14.68 -9.91 -2.87
N VAL A 12 -14.06 -9.60 -3.99
CA VAL A 12 -13.02 -8.55 -4.09
C VAL A 12 -13.56 -7.18 -3.67
N VAL A 13 -14.79 -6.84 -4.08
CA VAL A 13 -15.45 -5.59 -3.68
C VAL A 13 -15.75 -5.59 -2.18
N LEU A 14 -16.19 -6.71 -1.61
CA LEU A 14 -16.42 -6.81 -0.17
C LEU A 14 -15.11 -6.67 0.61
N ASP A 15 -14.04 -7.30 0.17
CA ASP A 15 -12.71 -7.16 0.79
C ASP A 15 -12.24 -5.68 0.77
N LEU A 16 -12.49 -4.95 -0.34
CA LEU A 16 -12.20 -3.51 -0.41
C LEU A 16 -13.04 -2.72 0.61
N ILE A 17 -14.33 -2.98 0.66
CA ILE A 17 -15.24 -2.30 1.62
C ILE A 17 -14.79 -2.55 3.05
N ASP A 18 -14.39 -3.77 3.40
CA ASP A 18 -13.87 -4.10 4.72
C ASP A 18 -12.61 -3.30 5.06
N GLY A 19 -11.70 -3.13 4.09
CA GLY A 19 -10.53 -2.26 4.23
C GLY A 19 -10.90 -0.79 4.47
N LEU A 20 -11.85 -0.25 3.72
CA LEU A 20 -12.34 1.13 3.87
C LEU A 20 -13.06 1.36 5.21
N ILE A 21 -13.81 0.35 5.70
CA ILE A 21 -14.44 0.40 7.02
C ILE A 21 -13.38 0.40 8.13
N LEU A 22 -12.28 -0.33 7.94
CA LEU A 22 -11.18 -0.33 8.89
C LEU A 22 -10.59 1.07 9.06
N ASP A 23 -10.49 1.86 7.98
CA ASP A 23 -9.99 3.24 8.01
C ASP A 23 -10.87 4.21 8.82
N GLN A 24 -12.10 3.85 9.14
CA GLN A 24 -12.95 4.66 10.03
C GLN A 24 -12.57 4.51 11.52
N LYS A 25 -11.70 3.56 11.83
CA LYS A 25 -11.26 3.25 13.21
C LYS A 25 -9.84 3.80 13.44
N SER A 26 -9.44 3.90 14.70
CA SER A 26 -8.03 4.14 15.02
C SER A 26 -7.19 2.91 14.66
N ILE A 27 -6.24 3.07 13.76
CA ILE A 27 -5.38 2.00 13.27
C ILE A 27 -4.04 2.05 14.00
N LEU A 28 -3.66 0.92 14.61
CA LEU A 28 -2.39 0.74 15.31
C LEU A 28 -1.84 -0.66 14.98
N PHE A 29 -1.24 -0.83 13.81
CA PHE A 29 -0.69 -2.12 13.44
C PHE A 29 0.49 -2.50 14.33
N LYS A 30 0.51 -3.76 14.76
CA LYS A 30 1.58 -4.32 15.61
C LYS A 30 2.63 -5.04 14.78
N LYS A 31 2.20 -5.75 13.74
CA LYS A 31 3.02 -6.64 12.91
C LYS A 31 2.89 -6.33 11.42
N GLU A 32 3.87 -6.81 10.66
CA GLU A 32 3.94 -6.69 9.20
C GLU A 32 2.72 -7.32 8.51
N GLU A 33 2.25 -8.48 9.01
CA GLU A 33 1.13 -9.19 8.41
C GLU A 33 -0.17 -8.38 8.42
N GLU A 34 -0.38 -7.53 9.46
CA GLU A 34 -1.54 -6.65 9.54
C GLU A 34 -1.46 -5.55 8.48
N LEU A 35 -0.27 -4.98 8.26
CA LEU A 35 0.00 -3.99 7.24
C LEU A 35 -0.24 -4.56 5.83
N ILE A 36 0.31 -5.74 5.52
CA ILE A 36 0.15 -6.37 4.19
C ILE A 36 -1.31 -6.74 3.94
N ARG A 37 -2.01 -7.29 4.94
CA ARG A 37 -3.43 -7.60 4.82
C ARG A 37 -4.24 -6.35 4.51
N TYR A 38 -4.00 -5.26 5.23
CA TYR A 38 -4.66 -3.98 4.98
C TYR A 38 -4.36 -3.47 3.57
N SER A 39 -3.08 -3.46 3.16
CA SER A 39 -2.68 -3.02 1.82
C SER A 39 -3.31 -3.85 0.71
N TYR A 40 -3.48 -5.17 0.92
CA TYR A 40 -4.26 -6.01 0.03
C TYR A 40 -5.71 -5.53 -0.06
N HIS A 41 -6.38 -5.31 1.09
CA HIS A 41 -7.79 -4.91 1.11
C HIS A 41 -8.04 -3.59 0.37
N VAL A 42 -7.20 -2.56 0.59
CA VAL A 42 -7.46 -1.22 0.04
C VAL A 42 -6.83 -0.96 -1.34
N ALA A 43 -5.85 -1.77 -1.75
CA ALA A 43 -5.14 -1.55 -3.01
C ALA A 43 -4.92 -2.82 -3.84
N GLY A 44 -4.59 -3.97 -3.25
CA GLY A 44 -4.49 -5.24 -3.97
C GLY A 44 -5.81 -5.61 -4.66
N THR A 45 -6.94 -5.42 -3.98
CA THR A 45 -8.30 -5.61 -4.55
C THR A 45 -8.55 -4.69 -5.74
N VAL A 46 -8.06 -3.44 -5.70
CA VAL A 46 -8.14 -2.50 -6.82
C VAL A 46 -7.34 -3.02 -8.01
N GLY A 47 -6.16 -3.62 -7.78
CA GLY A 47 -5.36 -4.29 -8.81
C GLY A 47 -6.16 -5.39 -9.54
N ILE A 48 -6.88 -6.24 -8.80
CA ILE A 48 -7.74 -7.27 -9.39
C ILE A 48 -8.87 -6.65 -10.23
N MET A 49 -9.55 -5.64 -9.69
CA MET A 49 -10.64 -4.95 -10.40
C MET A 49 -10.13 -4.26 -11.67
N MET A 50 -8.92 -3.71 -11.66
CA MET A 50 -8.29 -3.16 -12.85
C MET A 50 -8.01 -4.25 -13.90
N CYS A 51 -7.54 -5.43 -13.52
CA CYS A 51 -7.39 -6.56 -14.44
C CYS A 51 -8.73 -6.92 -15.12
N ASP A 52 -9.81 -7.00 -14.33
CA ASP A 52 -11.14 -7.31 -14.88
C ASP A 52 -11.63 -6.20 -15.83
N ALA A 53 -11.43 -4.92 -15.49
CA ALA A 53 -11.78 -3.77 -16.34
C ALA A 53 -10.99 -3.74 -17.65
N LEU A 54 -9.73 -4.14 -17.61
CA LEU A 54 -8.82 -4.21 -18.76
C LEU A 54 -8.96 -5.52 -19.56
N LYS A 55 -9.92 -6.39 -19.16
CA LYS A 55 -10.14 -7.71 -19.75
C LYS A 55 -8.89 -8.62 -19.73
N CYS A 56 -8.05 -8.45 -18.73
CA CYS A 56 -6.87 -9.27 -18.50
C CYS A 56 -7.26 -10.50 -17.65
N ASN A 57 -7.85 -11.51 -18.30
CA ASN A 57 -8.37 -12.71 -17.64
C ASN A 57 -7.29 -13.78 -17.42
N ASN A 58 -6.22 -13.40 -16.75
CA ASN A 58 -5.12 -14.31 -16.42
C ASN A 58 -4.84 -14.25 -14.91
N ASP A 59 -4.86 -15.39 -14.24
CA ASP A 59 -4.69 -15.44 -12.78
C ASP A 59 -3.29 -15.00 -12.33
N LEU A 60 -2.26 -15.26 -13.14
CA LEU A 60 -0.91 -14.74 -12.88
C LEU A 60 -0.88 -13.21 -12.97
N ALA A 61 -1.56 -12.63 -13.97
CA ALA A 61 -1.66 -11.18 -14.12
C ALA A 61 -2.36 -10.56 -12.89
N LYS A 62 -3.40 -11.20 -12.37
CA LYS A 62 -4.09 -10.74 -11.15
C LYS A 62 -3.17 -10.77 -9.94
N SER A 63 -2.36 -11.80 -9.78
CA SER A 63 -1.38 -11.89 -8.68
C SER A 63 -0.37 -10.73 -8.74
N PHE A 64 0.18 -10.43 -9.92
CA PHE A 64 1.08 -9.28 -10.11
C PHE A 64 0.39 -7.93 -9.91
N ALA A 65 -0.88 -7.80 -10.31
CA ALA A 65 -1.66 -6.59 -10.08
C ALA A 65 -1.95 -6.35 -8.59
N ILE A 66 -2.16 -7.41 -7.80
CA ILE A 66 -2.24 -7.34 -6.34
C ILE A 66 -0.93 -6.78 -5.78
N ASP A 67 0.20 -7.35 -6.19
CA ASP A 67 1.51 -6.93 -5.70
C ASP A 67 1.78 -5.46 -6.03
N LEU A 68 1.47 -5.02 -7.26
CA LEU A 68 1.61 -3.62 -7.65
C LEU A 68 0.74 -2.69 -6.81
N GLY A 69 -0.50 -3.08 -6.55
CA GLY A 69 -1.40 -2.33 -5.67
C GLY A 69 -0.85 -2.21 -4.25
N ILE A 70 -0.36 -3.32 -3.68
CA ILE A 70 0.29 -3.33 -2.37
C ILE A 70 1.50 -2.40 -2.36
N ALA A 71 2.38 -2.47 -3.37
CA ALA A 71 3.57 -1.61 -3.47
C ALA A 71 3.22 -0.12 -3.41
N MET A 72 2.24 0.30 -4.22
CA MET A 72 1.76 1.69 -4.23
C MET A 72 1.19 2.11 -2.88
N GLN A 73 0.45 1.24 -2.21
CA GLN A 73 -0.11 1.53 -0.89
C GLN A 73 0.98 1.65 0.19
N LEU A 74 1.99 0.79 0.17
CA LEU A 74 3.13 0.90 1.08
C LEU A 74 3.89 2.22 0.88
N THR A 75 4.03 2.68 -0.37
CA THR A 75 4.62 3.99 -0.67
C THR A 75 3.77 5.15 -0.14
N ASN A 76 2.44 5.09 -0.29
CA ASN A 76 1.53 6.08 0.30
C ASN A 76 1.70 6.14 1.83
N ILE A 77 1.72 4.98 2.50
CA ILE A 77 1.92 4.90 3.95
C ILE A 77 3.27 5.48 4.35
N ALA A 78 4.34 5.25 3.58
CA ALA A 78 5.66 5.82 3.85
C ALA A 78 5.66 7.35 3.76
N ARG A 79 4.97 7.89 2.73
CA ARG A 79 4.83 9.35 2.52
C ARG A 79 4.02 10.01 3.63
N ASP A 80 2.96 9.38 4.07
CA ASP A 80 1.92 10.01 4.88
C ASP A 80 2.04 9.73 6.40
N VAL A 81 3.18 9.15 6.86
CA VAL A 81 3.39 8.74 8.27
C VAL A 81 3.04 9.84 9.28
N LEU A 82 3.43 11.08 9.01
CA LEU A 82 3.15 12.20 9.92
C LEU A 82 1.69 12.63 9.86
N GLU A 83 1.10 12.66 8.67
CA GLU A 83 -0.30 13.06 8.47
C GLU A 83 -1.24 12.02 9.09
N ASP A 84 -0.96 10.74 8.89
CA ASP A 84 -1.70 9.64 9.52
C ASP A 84 -1.61 9.70 11.06
N ALA A 85 -0.43 10.00 11.58
CA ALA A 85 -0.22 10.15 13.02
C ALA A 85 -1.02 11.33 13.60
N LYS A 86 -1.17 12.44 12.88
CA LYS A 86 -2.06 13.56 13.28
C LYS A 86 -3.52 13.14 13.37
N MET A 87 -3.94 12.18 12.52
CA MET A 87 -5.28 11.58 12.55
C MET A 87 -5.43 10.44 13.57
N GLY A 88 -4.38 10.18 14.38
CA GLY A 88 -4.39 9.11 15.38
C GLY A 88 -4.17 7.72 14.82
N ARG A 89 -3.67 7.60 13.59
CA ARG A 89 -3.40 6.33 12.89
C ARG A 89 -1.90 6.04 12.85
N ARG A 90 -1.55 4.76 12.90
CA ARG A 90 -0.20 4.28 12.69
C ARG A 90 -0.23 2.99 11.90
N TYR A 91 0.09 3.08 10.62
CA TYR A 91 0.18 1.93 9.72
C TYR A 91 1.56 1.25 9.81
N LEU A 92 2.63 1.98 10.18
CA LEU A 92 3.92 1.36 10.47
C LEU A 92 3.78 0.33 11.59
N PRO A 93 4.21 -0.92 11.40
CA PRO A 93 4.18 -1.94 12.43
C PRO A 93 4.89 -1.50 13.70
N GLY A 94 4.23 -1.62 14.83
CA GLY A 94 4.82 -1.25 16.13
C GLY A 94 6.11 -1.98 16.42
N SER A 95 6.21 -3.24 15.99
CA SER A 95 7.43 -4.06 16.11
C SER A 95 8.65 -3.45 15.39
N TRP A 96 8.44 -2.59 14.38
CA TRP A 96 9.54 -1.94 13.66
C TRP A 96 10.02 -0.66 14.32
N ILE A 97 9.14 0.01 15.03
CA ILE A 97 9.36 1.34 15.59
C ILE A 97 9.16 1.39 17.11
N GLN A 98 9.42 0.29 17.81
CA GLN A 98 9.38 0.20 19.29
C GLN A 98 8.01 0.62 19.86
N ASN A 99 6.93 0.36 19.15
CA ASN A 99 5.55 0.74 19.49
C ASN A 99 5.32 2.25 19.70
N ILE A 100 6.15 3.12 19.13
CA ILE A 100 5.93 4.57 19.18
C ILE A 100 4.50 4.87 18.73
N SER A 101 3.74 5.58 19.56
CA SER A 101 2.35 5.91 19.30
C SER A 101 2.20 7.07 18.29
N PRO A 102 1.04 7.25 17.65
CA PRO A 102 0.77 8.39 16.78
C PRO A 102 1.05 9.74 17.45
N LYS A 103 0.66 9.90 18.71
CA LYS A 103 0.92 11.14 19.48
C LYS A 103 2.43 11.39 19.64
N GLU A 104 3.20 10.34 19.88
CA GLU A 104 4.65 10.46 20.01
C GLU A 104 5.33 10.74 18.66
N ILE A 105 4.81 10.21 17.53
CA ILE A 105 5.30 10.57 16.18
C ILE A 105 5.13 12.07 15.96
N VAL A 106 3.93 12.59 16.20
CA VAL A 106 3.66 14.04 16.07
C VAL A 106 4.52 14.87 17.02
N LEU A 107 4.67 14.44 18.26
CA LEU A 107 5.50 15.14 19.24
C LEU A 107 6.97 15.15 18.82
N ALA A 108 7.49 14.00 18.39
CA ALA A 108 8.88 13.88 17.95
C ALA A 108 9.19 14.83 16.78
N ALA A 109 8.27 14.95 15.82
CA ALA A 109 8.41 15.90 14.70
C ALA A 109 8.39 17.36 15.19
N LYS A 110 7.51 17.71 16.15
CA LYS A 110 7.40 19.07 16.68
C LYS A 110 8.60 19.49 17.55
N THR A 111 9.13 18.56 18.34
CA THR A 111 10.23 18.83 19.29
C THR A 111 11.60 18.52 18.75
N ASN A 112 11.69 18.02 17.50
CA ASN A 112 12.92 17.53 16.87
C ASN A 112 13.62 16.46 17.71
N ASP A 113 12.85 15.49 18.25
CA ASP A 113 13.40 14.36 19.01
C ASP A 113 14.14 13.41 18.06
N LEU A 114 15.45 13.67 17.88
CA LEU A 114 16.29 12.94 16.92
C LEU A 114 16.32 11.43 17.17
N LYS A 115 16.16 10.98 18.42
CA LYS A 115 16.16 9.55 18.74
C LYS A 115 14.91 8.87 18.18
N LYS A 116 13.74 9.44 18.44
CA LYS A 116 12.48 8.90 17.90
C LYS A 116 12.40 9.04 16.40
N ILE A 117 12.82 10.19 15.85
CA ILE A 117 12.88 10.42 14.39
C ILE A 117 13.73 9.33 13.73
N HIS A 118 14.91 9.02 14.28
CA HIS A 118 15.76 7.97 13.73
C HIS A 118 15.12 6.58 13.75
N ILE A 119 14.38 6.23 14.82
CA ILE A 119 13.64 4.96 14.90
C ILE A 119 12.53 4.91 13.83
N ILE A 120 11.80 6.01 13.68
CA ILE A 120 10.69 6.12 12.68
C ILE A 120 11.27 6.03 11.27
N SER A 121 12.36 6.76 10.96
CA SER A 121 13.02 6.72 9.65
C SER A 121 13.50 5.31 9.30
N LYS A 122 14.04 4.56 10.26
CA LYS A 122 14.38 3.14 10.04
C LYS A 122 13.14 2.30 9.70
N GLY A 123 12.01 2.57 10.34
CA GLY A 123 10.75 1.92 10.02
C GLY A 123 10.27 2.26 8.61
N ILE A 124 10.36 3.53 8.21
CA ILE A 124 10.03 3.99 6.85
C ILE A 124 10.94 3.32 5.81
N LYS A 125 12.25 3.29 6.05
CA LYS A 125 13.19 2.62 5.15
C LYS A 125 12.88 1.13 5.00
N LYS A 126 12.53 0.44 6.10
CA LYS A 126 12.10 -0.96 6.03
C LYS A 126 10.82 -1.10 5.20
N LEU A 127 9.88 -0.15 5.31
CA LEU A 127 8.64 -0.13 4.54
C LEU A 127 8.91 0.06 3.05
N LEU A 128 9.80 0.99 2.67
CA LEU A 128 10.17 1.23 1.28
C LEU A 128 10.91 0.04 0.66
N ASN A 129 11.80 -0.61 1.40
CA ASN A 129 12.43 -1.86 0.96
C ASN A 129 11.39 -2.98 0.71
N LEU A 130 10.36 -3.06 1.53
CA LEU A 130 9.27 -4.01 1.32
C LEU A 130 8.44 -3.62 0.08
N ALA A 131 8.12 -2.34 -0.10
CA ALA A 131 7.42 -1.84 -1.27
C ALA A 131 8.19 -2.16 -2.56
N GLU A 132 9.51 -2.01 -2.55
CA GLU A 132 10.37 -2.34 -3.70
C GLU A 132 10.25 -3.81 -4.12
N GLN A 133 10.20 -4.75 -3.16
CA GLN A 133 9.99 -6.17 -3.48
C GLN A 133 8.64 -6.39 -4.17
N TYR A 134 7.60 -5.71 -3.73
CA TYR A 134 6.28 -5.76 -4.34
C TYR A 134 6.25 -5.08 -5.72
N TYR A 135 6.97 -3.97 -5.93
CA TYR A 135 7.14 -3.37 -7.26
C TYR A 135 7.82 -4.33 -8.24
N LEU A 136 8.94 -4.93 -7.84
CA LEU A 136 9.67 -5.91 -8.68
C LEU A 136 8.82 -7.14 -9.04
N SER A 137 7.91 -7.53 -8.17
CA SER A 137 6.94 -8.58 -8.48
C SER A 137 5.86 -8.07 -9.42
N GLY A 138 5.22 -6.95 -9.09
CA GLY A 138 4.11 -6.38 -9.86
C GLY A 138 4.47 -6.01 -11.29
N GLU A 139 5.67 -5.51 -11.54
CA GLU A 139 6.19 -5.16 -12.88
C GLU A 139 6.21 -6.35 -13.85
N LYS A 140 6.37 -7.58 -13.35
CA LYS A 140 6.26 -8.79 -14.18
C LYS A 140 4.88 -8.93 -14.84
N GLY A 141 3.86 -8.33 -14.23
CA GLY A 141 2.50 -8.29 -14.73
C GLY A 141 2.31 -7.43 -15.98
N PHE A 142 3.22 -6.49 -16.26
CA PHE A 142 3.11 -5.59 -17.42
C PHE A 142 3.07 -6.32 -18.76
N THR A 143 3.69 -7.49 -18.85
CA THR A 143 3.70 -8.32 -20.07
C THR A 143 2.32 -8.84 -20.46
N PHE A 144 1.39 -8.93 -19.51
CA PHE A 144 0.01 -9.38 -19.74
C PHE A 144 -0.93 -8.26 -20.20
N LEU A 145 -0.47 -7.00 -20.16
CA LEU A 145 -1.29 -5.85 -20.50
C LEU A 145 -1.19 -5.49 -21.98
N PRO A 146 -2.30 -5.01 -22.60
CA PRO A 146 -2.24 -4.37 -23.91
C PRO A 146 -1.23 -3.22 -23.94
N PHE A 147 -0.60 -2.97 -25.09
CA PHE A 147 0.54 -2.04 -25.22
C PHE A 147 0.28 -0.65 -24.61
N ASN A 148 -0.84 -0.01 -24.98
CA ASN A 148 -1.17 1.33 -24.48
C ASN A 148 -1.39 1.36 -22.97
N THR A 149 -2.06 0.35 -22.43
CA THR A 149 -2.30 0.22 -21.00
C THR A 149 -1.01 -0.06 -20.24
N ARG A 150 -0.13 -0.88 -20.83
CA ARG A 150 1.19 -1.18 -20.27
C ARG A 150 1.99 0.09 -20.04
N ILE A 151 2.04 0.98 -21.03
CA ILE A 151 2.75 2.26 -20.91
C ILE A 151 2.15 3.08 -19.77
N ALA A 152 0.83 3.24 -19.72
CA ALA A 152 0.18 4.04 -18.69
C ALA A 152 0.45 3.49 -17.26
N ILE A 153 0.32 2.17 -17.07
CA ILE A 153 0.55 1.53 -15.77
C ILE A 153 2.03 1.58 -15.39
N SER A 154 2.97 1.38 -16.33
CA SER A 154 4.40 1.45 -16.02
C SER A 154 4.84 2.88 -15.67
N VAL A 155 4.29 3.90 -16.31
CA VAL A 155 4.53 5.31 -15.93
C VAL A 155 3.98 5.59 -14.53
N ALA A 156 2.74 5.17 -14.24
CA ALA A 156 2.16 5.35 -12.91
C ALA A 156 2.99 4.64 -11.83
N SER A 157 3.41 3.39 -12.08
CA SER A 157 4.31 2.64 -11.19
C SER A 157 5.62 3.39 -10.95
N GLY A 158 6.26 3.88 -12.02
CA GLY A 158 7.50 4.64 -11.93
C GLY A 158 7.38 5.92 -11.11
N VAL A 159 6.28 6.67 -11.30
CA VAL A 159 6.02 7.89 -10.52
C VAL A 159 5.84 7.59 -9.02
N TYR A 160 5.07 6.55 -8.69
CA TYR A 160 4.89 6.16 -7.29
C TYR A 160 6.19 5.65 -6.67
N ARG A 161 6.97 4.87 -7.39
CA ARG A 161 8.28 4.38 -6.94
C ARG A 161 9.26 5.53 -6.69
N GLU A 162 9.25 6.56 -7.55
CA GLU A 162 10.07 7.76 -7.39
C GLU A 162 9.71 8.53 -6.10
N ILE A 163 8.43 8.59 -5.70
CA ILE A 163 8.03 9.16 -4.40
C ILE A 163 8.78 8.44 -3.27
N GLY A 164 8.88 7.11 -3.32
CA GLY A 164 9.62 6.32 -2.34
C GLY A 164 11.10 6.67 -2.29
N VAL A 165 11.74 6.82 -3.46
CA VAL A 165 13.17 7.20 -3.57
C VAL A 165 13.43 8.57 -2.93
N GLN A 166 12.53 9.54 -3.09
CA GLN A 166 12.68 10.88 -2.51
C GLN A 166 12.49 10.91 -0.97
N LEU A 167 11.96 9.84 -0.38
CA LEU A 167 11.76 9.73 1.07
C LEU A 167 12.94 9.05 1.80
N GLU A 168 13.90 8.45 1.08
CA GLU A 168 15.10 7.81 1.64
C GLU A 168 16.19 8.84 2.02
#